data_d559a294bdba50c8baaa6d803ebdca2d
#
_entry.id   d559a294bdba50c8baaa6d803ebdca2d
#
_cell.length_a   1.000
_cell.length_b   1.000
_cell.length_c   1.000
_cell.angle_alpha   90.00
_cell.angle_beta   90.00
_cell.angle_gamma   90.00
#
_symmetry.space_group_name_H-M   'P 1'
#
loop_
_entity.id
_entity.type
_entity.pdbx_description
1 polymer ?
#
loop_
_entity_poly.entity_id
_entity_poly.type
_entity_poly.pdbx_seq_one_letter_code
_entity_poly.pdbx_strand_id
1 'polypeptide(L)'
;MRLTPLLLLAAFPLAAQQTRPERTAGAETSSYADVLGFVDSLQRAGASLRVGTLGLSPEGRRIPYLVVARPMVDDPGAAARSGKPVLYIQANIHSGEVEGKEALQMLVRELTVGSLRALLDSVIVIAVPIYNIDGNEKFGPGERNRAGQNGPAIVGPSINGQGLNLNRDYVKLEAPETRGSLALIAAWDPDFFIDLHTTDGSYHGYALTYATGLNPNSPPANDYMKDRFLPAIRDRMKRRHQQEIFWYGNFRNQEPDSLVAGWETYDARPRFGTNSFGMRGRLAILSEGYSNNPFPLRIDATYNFLREILSLAAEQKIQLKAAVKASDAWHPDSLAVRSVYAAPVVQDVIAEITAPDSDGSSGFSRRKRT
;
A
#
# COMPACT_ATOMS: atom_id res chain seq x y z
N MET A 1 -5.12 -34.32 47.29
CA MET A 1 -5.72 -34.03 45.99
C MET A 1 -5.41 -32.59 45.63
N ARG A 2 -4.52 -32.35 44.71
CA ARG A 2 -4.22 -30.98 44.22
C ARG A 2 -5.05 -30.78 42.95
N LEU A 3 -6.01 -29.89 43.00
CA LEU A 3 -6.79 -29.44 41.85
C LEU A 3 -5.91 -28.48 41.01
N THR A 4 -5.54 -28.95 39.83
CA THR A 4 -4.91 -28.14 38.81
C THR A 4 -5.98 -27.25 38.16
N PRO A 5 -5.87 -25.92 38.10
CA PRO A 5 -6.87 -25.14 37.40
C PRO A 5 -6.69 -25.33 35.90
N LEU A 6 -7.74 -25.84 35.26
CA LEU A 6 -7.86 -25.89 33.81
C LEU A 6 -8.04 -24.44 33.30
N LEU A 7 -7.00 -23.87 32.72
CA LEU A 7 -7.13 -22.61 31.97
C LEU A 7 -7.96 -22.91 30.72
N LEU A 8 -9.23 -22.57 30.74
CA LEU A 8 -10.05 -22.44 29.54
C LEU A 8 -9.49 -21.28 28.72
N LEU A 9 -8.66 -21.59 27.72
CA LEU A 9 -8.41 -20.67 26.61
C LEU A 9 -9.75 -20.49 25.89
N ALA A 10 -10.41 -19.37 26.13
CA ALA A 10 -11.56 -18.95 25.35
C ALA A 10 -11.10 -18.79 23.89
N ALA A 11 -11.42 -19.74 23.03
CA ALA A 11 -11.30 -19.59 21.58
C ALA A 11 -12.30 -18.50 21.19
N PHE A 12 -11.82 -17.26 21.05
CA PHE A 12 -12.61 -16.19 20.42
C PHE A 12 -13.01 -16.67 19.01
N PRO A 13 -14.26 -16.49 18.59
CA PRO A 13 -14.71 -16.97 17.30
C PRO A 13 -13.88 -16.32 16.20
N LEU A 14 -13.25 -17.13 15.35
CA LEU A 14 -12.45 -16.71 14.18
C LEU A 14 -13.19 -15.65 13.33
N ALA A 15 -14.52 -15.72 13.28
CA ALA A 15 -15.37 -14.78 12.56
C ALA A 15 -15.24 -13.33 13.01
N ALA A 16 -14.92 -13.06 14.29
CA ALA A 16 -14.76 -11.70 14.80
C ALA A 16 -13.47 -11.01 14.30
N GLN A 17 -12.51 -11.77 13.81
CA GLN A 17 -11.23 -11.28 13.29
C GLN A 17 -11.17 -11.28 11.76
N GLN A 18 -12.30 -11.45 11.10
CA GLN A 18 -12.40 -11.39 9.64
C GLN A 18 -12.71 -9.96 9.18
N THR A 19 -12.09 -9.55 8.08
CA THR A 19 -12.43 -8.31 7.39
C THR A 19 -13.81 -8.41 6.74
N ARG A 20 -14.37 -7.29 6.28
CA ARG A 20 -15.68 -7.31 5.59
C ARG A 20 -15.67 -8.19 4.34
N PRO A 21 -14.65 -8.09 3.44
CA PRO A 21 -14.58 -9.00 2.29
C PRO A 21 -14.51 -10.48 2.67
N GLU A 22 -13.77 -10.84 3.71
CA GLU A 22 -13.70 -12.24 4.16
C GLU A 22 -15.07 -12.76 4.61
N ARG A 23 -15.89 -11.92 5.29
CA ARG A 23 -17.25 -12.28 5.71
C ARG A 23 -18.27 -12.33 4.57
N THR A 24 -18.02 -11.57 3.49
CA THR A 24 -18.96 -11.42 2.36
C THR A 24 -18.48 -12.10 1.09
N ALA A 25 -17.49 -13.00 1.18
CA ALA A 25 -16.85 -13.65 0.03
C ALA A 25 -16.43 -12.68 -1.08
N GLY A 26 -15.91 -11.52 -0.70
CA GLY A 26 -15.43 -10.47 -1.62
C GLY A 26 -16.52 -9.57 -2.20
N ALA A 27 -17.77 -9.66 -1.73
CA ALA A 27 -18.86 -8.83 -2.27
C ALA A 27 -18.80 -7.36 -1.80
N GLU A 28 -18.28 -7.12 -0.59
CA GLU A 28 -18.30 -5.80 0.04
C GLU A 28 -16.93 -5.41 0.61
N THR A 29 -16.67 -4.12 0.66
CA THR A 29 -15.49 -3.52 1.32
C THR A 29 -15.85 -3.00 2.72
N SER A 30 -14.85 -2.87 3.59
CA SER A 30 -15.03 -2.41 4.97
C SER A 30 -15.45 -0.93 5.04
N SER A 31 -16.47 -0.64 5.86
CA SER A 31 -16.79 0.69 6.34
C SER A 31 -15.79 1.15 7.40
N TYR A 32 -15.86 2.41 7.81
CA TYR A 32 -15.11 2.91 8.96
C TYR A 32 -15.42 2.12 10.24
N ALA A 33 -16.70 1.82 10.47
CA ALA A 33 -17.12 1.02 11.62
C ALA A 33 -16.58 -0.42 11.56
N ASP A 34 -16.52 -1.05 10.37
CA ASP A 34 -15.92 -2.37 10.19
C ASP A 34 -14.43 -2.36 10.55
N VAL A 35 -13.68 -1.34 10.09
CA VAL A 35 -12.24 -1.21 10.42
C VAL A 35 -12.01 -1.05 11.92
N LEU A 36 -12.79 -0.19 12.61
CA LEU A 36 -12.69 -0.03 14.04
C LEU A 36 -13.06 -1.31 14.80
N GLY A 37 -14.15 -1.96 14.41
CA GLY A 37 -14.59 -3.22 15.00
C GLY A 37 -13.58 -4.36 14.81
N PHE A 38 -12.89 -4.38 13.66
CA PHE A 38 -11.80 -5.31 13.39
C PHE A 38 -10.62 -5.07 14.36
N VAL A 39 -10.18 -3.82 14.51
CA VAL A 39 -9.08 -3.44 15.42
C VAL A 39 -9.45 -3.80 16.87
N ASP A 40 -10.65 -3.47 17.32
CA ASP A 40 -11.15 -3.83 18.65
C ASP A 40 -11.15 -5.35 18.86
N SER A 41 -11.49 -6.13 17.83
CA SER A 41 -11.49 -7.60 17.91
C SER A 41 -10.09 -8.16 18.11
N LEU A 42 -9.09 -7.58 17.44
CA LEU A 42 -7.69 -7.94 17.62
C LEU A 42 -7.18 -7.60 19.03
N GLN A 43 -7.55 -6.42 19.56
CA GLN A 43 -7.18 -6.03 20.93
C GLN A 43 -7.79 -6.99 21.95
N ARG A 44 -9.05 -7.36 21.80
CA ARG A 44 -9.71 -8.37 22.67
C ARG A 44 -9.06 -9.77 22.56
N ALA A 45 -8.48 -10.10 21.41
CA ALA A 45 -7.71 -11.32 21.22
C ALA A 45 -6.28 -11.26 21.79
N GLY A 46 -5.90 -10.16 22.45
CA GLY A 46 -4.58 -9.97 23.05
C GLY A 46 -3.51 -9.55 22.05
N ALA A 47 -3.90 -8.99 20.91
CA ALA A 47 -2.96 -8.45 19.93
C ALA A 47 -2.05 -7.38 20.54
N SER A 48 -0.73 -7.50 20.32
CA SER A 48 0.23 -6.49 20.67
C SER A 48 0.20 -5.36 19.65
N LEU A 49 -0.71 -4.39 19.84
CA LEU A 49 -0.84 -3.19 19.03
C LEU A 49 -1.33 -2.00 19.86
N ARG A 50 -0.97 -0.80 19.42
CA ARG A 50 -1.46 0.46 20.01
C ARG A 50 -2.22 1.24 18.93
N VAL A 51 -3.33 1.83 19.33
CA VAL A 51 -4.15 2.67 18.47
C VAL A 51 -3.89 4.13 18.81
N GLY A 52 -3.57 4.92 17.79
CA GLY A 52 -3.47 6.38 17.89
C GLY A 52 -4.39 7.06 16.87
N THR A 53 -4.30 8.38 16.77
CA THR A 53 -5.04 9.15 15.78
C THR A 53 -4.12 10.12 15.05
N LEU A 54 -4.24 10.21 13.71
CA LEU A 54 -3.61 11.26 12.91
C LEU A 54 -4.25 12.63 13.15
N GLY A 55 -5.47 12.64 13.69
CA GLY A 55 -6.30 13.83 13.87
C GLY A 55 -7.75 13.56 13.50
N LEU A 56 -8.48 14.63 13.22
CA LEU A 56 -9.86 14.55 12.73
C LEU A 56 -9.91 14.81 11.24
N SER A 57 -10.75 14.04 10.54
CA SER A 57 -11.12 14.33 9.16
C SER A 57 -11.96 15.61 9.07
N PRO A 58 -12.19 16.18 7.87
CA PRO A 58 -13.08 17.32 7.67
C PRO A 58 -14.49 17.14 8.28
N GLU A 59 -15.03 15.94 8.29
CA GLU A 59 -16.34 15.61 8.85
C GLU A 59 -16.27 15.16 10.32
N GLY A 60 -15.13 15.36 10.99
CA GLY A 60 -14.97 15.16 12.44
C GLY A 60 -14.71 13.72 12.88
N ARG A 61 -14.37 12.79 11.97
CA ARG A 61 -14.02 11.40 12.31
C ARG A 61 -12.55 11.29 12.69
N ARG A 62 -12.24 10.48 13.71
CA ARG A 62 -10.85 10.20 14.10
C ARG A 62 -10.19 9.29 13.09
N ILE A 63 -9.03 9.68 12.53
CA ILE A 63 -8.26 8.90 11.57
C ILE A 63 -7.31 7.96 12.33
N PRO A 64 -7.57 6.64 12.40
CA PRO A 64 -6.77 5.74 13.22
C PRO A 64 -5.44 5.41 12.56
N TYR A 65 -4.39 5.32 13.39
CA TYR A 65 -3.18 4.57 13.04
C TYR A 65 -2.89 3.52 14.11
N LEU A 66 -2.19 2.48 13.70
CA LEU A 66 -1.83 1.35 14.55
C LEU A 66 -0.30 1.24 14.62
N VAL A 67 0.25 1.17 15.83
CA VAL A 67 1.66 0.78 16.03
C VAL A 67 1.69 -0.69 16.35
N VAL A 68 2.42 -1.46 15.57
CA VAL A 68 2.57 -2.92 15.69
C VAL A 68 4.05 -3.24 15.84
N ALA A 69 4.44 -3.76 17.00
CA ALA A 69 5.83 -4.01 17.34
C ALA A 69 5.96 -5.16 18.36
N ARG A 70 7.14 -5.80 18.41
CA ARG A 70 7.47 -6.83 19.41
C ARG A 70 8.96 -6.71 19.80
N PRO A 71 9.34 -6.40 21.07
CA PRO A 71 8.40 -5.90 22.09
C PRO A 71 7.70 -4.61 21.64
N MET A 72 6.57 -4.29 22.27
CA MET A 72 5.85 -3.05 21.99
C MET A 72 6.74 -1.85 22.29
N VAL A 73 6.66 -0.83 21.44
CA VAL A 73 7.33 0.46 21.64
C VAL A 73 6.31 1.51 22.06
N ASP A 74 6.65 2.31 23.07
CA ASP A 74 5.72 3.26 23.65
C ASP A 74 5.68 4.61 22.92
N ASP A 75 6.78 4.99 22.31
CA ASP A 75 6.97 6.29 21.67
C ASP A 75 8.01 6.21 20.53
N PRO A 76 8.13 7.28 19.72
CA PRO A 76 9.13 7.35 18.66
C PRO A 76 10.57 7.17 19.13
N GLY A 77 10.91 7.67 20.32
CA GLY A 77 12.24 7.50 20.91
C GLY A 77 12.55 6.05 21.23
N ALA A 78 11.57 5.30 21.76
CA ALA A 78 11.72 3.85 21.98
C ALA A 78 11.90 3.08 20.65
N ALA A 79 11.16 3.47 19.60
CA ALA A 79 11.32 2.91 18.27
C ALA A 79 12.75 3.16 17.73
N ALA A 80 13.24 4.39 17.80
CA ALA A 80 14.59 4.76 17.37
C ALA A 80 15.67 3.97 18.13
N ARG A 81 15.55 3.86 19.46
CA ARG A 81 16.50 3.09 20.31
C ARG A 81 16.50 1.59 20.01
N SER A 82 15.40 1.04 19.47
CA SER A 82 15.32 -0.37 19.09
C SER A 82 16.25 -0.75 17.94
N GLY A 83 16.66 0.22 17.11
CA GLY A 83 17.46 0.01 15.91
C GLY A 83 16.71 -0.70 14.79
N LYS A 84 15.42 -1.02 14.96
CA LYS A 84 14.58 -1.64 13.94
C LYS A 84 14.14 -0.61 12.91
N PRO A 85 14.06 -0.97 11.63
CA PRO A 85 13.42 -0.11 10.66
C PRO A 85 11.92 0.05 10.98
N VAL A 86 11.43 1.28 10.82
CA VAL A 86 10.03 1.65 10.97
C VAL A 86 9.41 1.76 9.58
N LEU A 87 8.36 0.97 9.33
CA LEU A 87 7.60 0.97 8.07
C LEU A 87 6.26 1.66 8.31
N TYR A 88 6.02 2.77 7.63
CA TYR A 88 4.71 3.42 7.57
C TYR A 88 3.96 2.94 6.35
N ILE A 89 2.79 2.36 6.56
CA ILE A 89 1.94 1.77 5.50
C ILE A 89 0.58 2.44 5.56
N GLN A 90 0.18 3.11 4.50
CA GLN A 90 -1.14 3.70 4.38
C GLN A 90 -1.94 3.09 3.24
N ALA A 91 -3.25 3.08 3.41
CA ALA A 91 -4.20 2.59 2.42
C ALA A 91 -5.41 3.50 2.32
N ASN A 92 -6.14 3.41 1.23
CA ASN A 92 -7.40 4.10 1.03
C ASN A 92 -7.29 5.62 0.99
N ILE A 93 -6.19 6.16 0.46
CA ILE A 93 -6.04 7.60 0.21
C ILE A 93 -7.04 8.07 -0.85
N HIS A 94 -7.27 7.25 -1.88
CA HIS A 94 -8.44 7.31 -2.74
C HIS A 94 -9.43 6.26 -2.25
N SER A 95 -10.55 6.67 -1.72
CA SER A 95 -11.43 5.77 -0.97
C SER A 95 -12.17 4.73 -1.81
N GLY A 96 -12.19 4.89 -3.14
CA GLY A 96 -12.67 3.86 -4.05
C GLY A 96 -11.66 2.74 -4.33
N GLU A 97 -10.39 2.93 -3.97
CA GLU A 97 -9.30 1.97 -4.11
C GLU A 97 -9.20 1.16 -2.81
N VAL A 98 -9.90 0.04 -2.77
CA VAL A 98 -10.30 -0.59 -1.51
C VAL A 98 -9.48 -1.79 -1.08
N GLU A 99 -8.76 -2.48 -1.99
CA GLU A 99 -8.01 -3.69 -1.66
C GLU A 99 -6.88 -3.45 -0.66
N GLY A 100 -6.21 -2.29 -0.74
CA GLY A 100 -5.13 -1.93 0.18
C GLY A 100 -5.60 -1.86 1.63
N LYS A 101 -6.80 -1.31 1.86
CA LYS A 101 -7.43 -1.24 3.19
C LYS A 101 -7.65 -2.63 3.78
N GLU A 102 -8.14 -3.55 2.97
CA GLU A 102 -8.43 -4.92 3.39
C GLU A 102 -7.15 -5.73 3.61
N ALA A 103 -6.22 -5.67 2.66
CA ALA A 103 -4.93 -6.35 2.76
C ALA A 103 -4.12 -5.89 3.98
N LEU A 104 -4.16 -4.59 4.32
CA LEU A 104 -3.47 -4.06 5.49
C LEU A 104 -4.11 -4.52 6.80
N GLN A 105 -5.43 -4.64 6.88
CA GLN A 105 -6.11 -5.24 8.03
C GLN A 105 -5.68 -6.72 8.21
N MET A 106 -5.69 -7.51 7.13
CA MET A 106 -5.23 -8.90 7.16
C MET A 106 -3.77 -9.00 7.61
N LEU A 107 -2.90 -8.13 7.11
CA LEU A 107 -1.49 -8.08 7.51
C LEU A 107 -1.34 -7.78 9.00
N VAL A 108 -2.06 -6.79 9.55
CA VAL A 108 -2.03 -6.47 10.99
C VAL A 108 -2.49 -7.66 11.82
N ARG A 109 -3.51 -8.39 11.41
CA ARG A 109 -3.92 -9.64 12.06
C ARG A 109 -2.78 -10.66 12.10
N GLU A 110 -2.17 -10.94 10.94
CA GLU A 110 -1.09 -11.92 10.84
C GLU A 110 0.16 -11.53 11.67
N LEU A 111 0.48 -10.24 11.72
CA LEU A 111 1.58 -9.72 12.52
C LEU A 111 1.30 -9.75 14.03
N THR A 112 0.04 -9.71 14.45
CA THR A 112 -0.30 -9.60 15.89
C THR A 112 -0.70 -10.92 16.51
N VAL A 113 -1.62 -11.64 15.90
CA VAL A 113 -2.17 -12.90 16.42
C VAL A 113 -1.93 -14.11 15.49
N GLY A 114 -1.44 -13.87 14.27
CA GLY A 114 -1.22 -14.88 13.24
C GLY A 114 0.24 -15.35 13.11
N SER A 115 0.56 -15.83 11.92
CA SER A 115 1.82 -16.54 11.59
C SER A 115 3.03 -15.63 11.37
N LEU A 116 2.82 -14.32 11.12
CA LEU A 116 3.90 -13.38 10.78
C LEU A 116 4.49 -12.64 11.98
N ARG A 117 4.11 -13.00 13.21
CA ARG A 117 4.54 -12.33 14.46
C ARG A 117 6.07 -12.21 14.60
N ALA A 118 6.81 -13.19 14.11
CA ALA A 118 8.28 -13.21 14.20
C ALA A 118 8.92 -12.06 13.40
N LEU A 119 8.27 -11.51 12.37
CA LEU A 119 8.79 -10.37 11.61
C LEU A 119 8.96 -9.13 12.50
N LEU A 120 8.12 -8.97 13.52
CA LEU A 120 8.17 -7.85 14.46
C LEU A 120 9.43 -7.88 15.37
N ASP A 121 10.19 -8.95 15.38
CA ASP A 121 11.51 -8.98 16.05
C ASP A 121 12.53 -8.15 15.28
N SER A 122 12.26 -7.87 14.02
CA SER A 122 13.18 -7.15 13.11
C SER A 122 12.64 -5.83 12.57
N VAL A 123 11.33 -5.61 12.58
CA VAL A 123 10.69 -4.39 12.05
C VAL A 123 9.62 -3.87 13.00
N ILE A 124 9.29 -2.57 12.86
CA ILE A 124 8.14 -1.91 13.49
C ILE A 124 7.22 -1.47 12.36
N VAL A 125 5.91 -1.67 12.51
CA VAL A 125 4.92 -1.25 11.52
C VAL A 125 4.02 -0.18 12.10
N ILE A 126 3.85 0.92 11.37
CA ILE A 126 2.81 1.93 11.59
C ILE A 126 1.81 1.79 10.46
N ALA A 127 0.62 1.28 10.75
CA ALA A 127 -0.42 1.01 9.77
C ALA A 127 -1.54 2.04 9.83
N VAL A 128 -1.91 2.62 8.69
CA VAL A 128 -3.07 3.50 8.52
C VAL A 128 -4.02 2.85 7.53
N PRO A 129 -4.91 1.96 7.98
CA PRO A 129 -5.73 1.14 7.08
C PRO A 129 -6.79 1.94 6.32
N ILE A 130 -7.26 3.04 6.88
CA ILE A 130 -8.30 3.89 6.28
C ILE A 130 -7.90 5.36 6.41
N TYR A 131 -7.25 5.89 5.39
CA TYR A 131 -6.72 7.26 5.40
C TYR A 131 -7.79 8.30 5.07
N ASN A 132 -8.54 8.09 3.99
CA ASN A 132 -9.62 8.96 3.52
C ASN A 132 -10.98 8.47 4.04
N ILE A 133 -11.22 8.68 5.32
CA ILE A 133 -12.43 8.16 5.99
C ILE A 133 -13.70 8.77 5.41
N ASP A 134 -13.71 10.10 5.21
CA ASP A 134 -14.91 10.79 4.74
C ASP A 134 -15.30 10.38 3.33
N GLY A 135 -14.30 10.20 2.46
CA GLY A 135 -14.54 9.62 1.14
C GLY A 135 -15.04 8.17 1.24
N ASN A 136 -14.46 7.36 2.12
CA ASN A 136 -14.89 5.97 2.31
C ASN A 136 -16.36 5.87 2.70
N GLU A 137 -16.82 6.72 3.62
CA GLU A 137 -18.21 6.70 4.10
C GLU A 137 -19.23 7.29 3.10
N LYS A 138 -18.78 7.90 2.01
CA LYS A 138 -19.62 8.35 0.90
C LYS A 138 -19.87 7.24 -0.13
N PHE A 139 -20.24 6.07 0.37
CA PHE A 139 -20.54 4.91 -0.46
C PHE A 139 -21.53 5.20 -1.59
N GLY A 140 -21.24 4.68 -2.76
CA GLY A 140 -22.07 4.77 -3.94
C GLY A 140 -21.68 3.79 -5.03
N PRO A 141 -22.43 3.71 -6.13
CA PRO A 141 -22.12 2.78 -7.22
C PRO A 141 -20.68 2.92 -7.72
N GLY A 142 -20.00 1.80 -7.86
CA GLY A 142 -18.61 1.74 -8.35
C GLY A 142 -18.46 2.36 -9.72
N GLU A 143 -19.42 2.18 -10.61
CA GLU A 143 -19.45 2.81 -11.93
C GLU A 143 -19.36 4.34 -11.90
N ARG A 144 -19.89 4.97 -10.84
CA ARG A 144 -19.80 6.42 -10.64
C ARG A 144 -18.53 6.82 -9.89
N ASN A 145 -18.19 6.09 -8.83
CA ASN A 145 -17.13 6.48 -7.90
C ASN A 145 -15.75 5.96 -8.33
N ARG A 146 -15.71 4.83 -9.05
CA ARG A 146 -14.49 4.19 -9.54
C ARG A 146 -14.77 3.40 -10.83
N ALA A 147 -15.12 4.10 -11.89
CA ALA A 147 -15.43 3.50 -13.20
C ALA A 147 -14.28 2.61 -13.71
N GLY A 148 -14.63 1.47 -14.29
CA GLY A 148 -13.67 0.50 -14.84
C GLY A 148 -13.00 -0.43 -13.81
N GLN A 149 -13.32 -0.30 -12.51
CA GLN A 149 -12.81 -1.21 -11.49
C GLN A 149 -13.73 -2.43 -11.34
N ASN A 150 -13.16 -3.63 -11.39
CA ASN A 150 -13.89 -4.89 -11.23
C ASN A 150 -14.24 -5.17 -9.76
N GLY A 151 -15.34 -4.56 -9.29
CA GLY A 151 -15.86 -4.68 -7.93
C GLY A 151 -14.97 -4.06 -6.82
N PRO A 152 -15.54 -3.99 -5.62
CA PRO A 152 -16.94 -4.28 -5.27
C PRO A 152 -17.91 -3.26 -5.88
N ALA A 153 -19.20 -3.61 -5.91
CA ALA A 153 -20.23 -2.79 -6.56
C ALA A 153 -20.44 -1.40 -5.93
N ILE A 154 -20.12 -1.29 -4.64
CA ILE A 154 -20.31 -0.06 -3.84
C ILE A 154 -18.97 0.32 -3.21
N VAL A 155 -18.49 1.53 -3.51
CA VAL A 155 -17.21 2.10 -3.02
C VAL A 155 -17.34 3.61 -2.80
N GLY A 156 -16.36 4.22 -2.12
CA GLY A 156 -16.27 5.67 -1.97
C GLY A 156 -15.67 6.38 -3.20
N PRO A 157 -15.80 7.72 -3.31
CA PRO A 157 -15.14 8.52 -4.35
C PRO A 157 -13.65 8.74 -4.02
N SER A 158 -12.84 9.13 -5.01
CA SER A 158 -11.39 9.34 -4.81
C SER A 158 -11.03 10.56 -3.95
N ILE A 159 -11.96 11.50 -3.77
CA ILE A 159 -11.75 12.76 -3.03
C ILE A 159 -12.15 12.63 -1.55
N ASN A 160 -11.59 13.51 -0.69
CA ASN A 160 -11.94 13.57 0.73
C ASN A 160 -13.23 14.37 1.00
N GLY A 161 -13.54 14.61 2.29
CA GLY A 161 -14.70 15.40 2.73
C GLY A 161 -14.73 16.84 2.21
N GLN A 162 -13.58 17.42 1.86
CA GLN A 162 -13.44 18.77 1.30
C GLN A 162 -13.39 18.80 -0.24
N GLY A 163 -13.50 17.67 -0.92
CA GLY A 163 -13.35 17.58 -2.37
C GLY A 163 -11.90 17.59 -2.86
N LEU A 164 -10.93 17.36 -1.98
CA LEU A 164 -9.50 17.34 -2.30
C LEU A 164 -9.02 15.93 -2.67
N ASN A 165 -8.14 15.83 -3.68
CA ASN A 165 -7.36 14.63 -3.93
C ASN A 165 -6.14 14.62 -3.00
N LEU A 166 -6.17 13.75 -2.00
CA LEU A 166 -5.13 13.68 -0.96
C LEU A 166 -3.75 13.29 -1.50
N ASN A 167 -3.69 12.49 -2.59
CA ASN A 167 -2.43 12.16 -3.26
C ASN A 167 -1.98 13.24 -4.26
N ARG A 168 -2.39 14.49 -4.04
CA ARG A 168 -1.89 15.71 -4.69
C ARG A 168 -1.50 16.77 -3.67
N ASP A 169 -1.60 16.44 -2.38
CA ASP A 169 -1.54 17.42 -1.29
C ASP A 169 -0.22 17.43 -0.50
N TYR A 170 0.75 16.54 -0.81
CA TYR A 170 2.02 16.42 -0.07
C TYR A 170 2.97 17.63 -0.19
N VAL A 171 2.60 18.66 -0.95
CA VAL A 171 3.29 19.97 -1.01
C VAL A 171 2.46 21.08 -0.40
N LYS A 172 1.14 21.11 -0.67
CA LYS A 172 0.26 22.18 -0.24
C LYS A 172 -0.20 22.05 1.20
N LEU A 173 -0.42 20.80 1.68
CA LEU A 173 -0.88 20.47 3.04
C LEU A 173 -2.22 21.13 3.41
N GLU A 174 -3.14 21.21 2.45
CA GLU A 174 -4.46 21.82 2.63
C GLU A 174 -5.39 20.91 3.46
N ALA A 175 -5.27 19.58 3.30
CA ALA A 175 -6.11 18.62 3.99
C ALA A 175 -5.61 18.31 5.42
N PRO A 176 -6.53 18.20 6.41
CA PRO A 176 -6.15 17.80 7.76
C PRO A 176 -5.55 16.38 7.82
N GLU A 177 -5.99 15.47 6.96
CA GLU A 177 -5.45 14.12 6.82
C GLU A 177 -3.96 14.17 6.50
N THR A 178 -3.56 14.98 5.50
CA THR A 178 -2.17 15.14 5.09
C THR A 178 -1.33 15.77 6.18
N ARG A 179 -1.82 16.81 6.84
CA ARG A 179 -1.12 17.44 7.98
C ARG A 179 -0.92 16.47 9.14
N GLY A 180 -1.96 15.71 9.48
CA GLY A 180 -1.90 14.71 10.57
C GLY A 180 -0.93 13.57 10.26
N SER A 181 -0.95 13.05 9.04
CA SER A 181 0.01 12.04 8.57
C SER A 181 1.45 12.55 8.63
N LEU A 182 1.71 13.73 8.08
CA LEU A 182 3.06 14.30 8.09
C LEU A 182 3.56 14.65 9.50
N ALA A 183 2.67 15.05 10.42
CA ALA A 183 3.03 15.24 11.82
C ALA A 183 3.46 13.93 12.49
N LEU A 184 2.72 12.83 12.24
CA LEU A 184 3.10 11.51 12.73
C LEU A 184 4.44 11.07 12.13
N ILE A 185 4.62 11.24 10.82
CA ILE A 185 5.83 10.89 10.11
C ILE A 185 7.03 11.70 10.60
N ALA A 186 6.86 13.00 10.85
CA ALA A 186 7.91 13.84 11.42
C ALA A 186 8.31 13.39 12.85
N ALA A 187 7.37 12.87 13.63
CA ALA A 187 7.63 12.39 14.97
C ALA A 187 8.31 11.00 15.00
N TRP A 188 7.87 10.08 14.13
CA TRP A 188 8.33 8.69 14.12
C TRP A 188 9.50 8.43 13.17
N ASP A 189 9.76 9.34 12.23
CA ASP A 189 10.80 9.27 11.21
C ASP A 189 10.93 7.89 10.56
N PRO A 190 9.87 7.37 9.92
CA PRO A 190 9.88 6.04 9.35
C PRO A 190 10.93 5.93 8.25
N ASP A 191 11.63 4.80 8.24
CA ASP A 191 12.60 4.46 7.19
C ASP A 191 11.93 4.18 5.86
N PHE A 192 10.67 3.71 5.91
CA PHE A 192 9.97 3.20 4.75
C PHE A 192 8.52 3.72 4.71
N PHE A 193 8.11 4.22 3.55
CA PHE A 193 6.76 4.66 3.23
C PHE A 193 6.15 3.76 2.16
N ILE A 194 4.96 3.23 2.41
CA ILE A 194 4.24 2.36 1.48
C ILE A 194 2.81 2.91 1.32
N ASP A 195 2.44 3.21 0.08
CA ASP A 195 1.12 3.74 -0.28
C ASP A 195 0.38 2.74 -1.17
N LEU A 196 -0.82 2.34 -0.76
CA LEU A 196 -1.59 1.28 -1.41
C LEU A 196 -2.73 1.85 -2.23
N HIS A 197 -2.66 1.61 -3.53
CA HIS A 197 -3.57 2.11 -4.56
C HIS A 197 -4.13 1.00 -5.45
N THR A 198 -5.02 1.40 -6.35
CA THR A 198 -5.55 0.59 -7.46
C THR A 198 -5.31 1.32 -8.76
N THR A 199 -4.82 0.62 -9.78
CA THR A 199 -4.59 1.21 -11.12
C THR A 199 -5.87 1.79 -11.72
N ASP A 200 -5.69 2.77 -12.59
CA ASP A 200 -6.62 3.14 -13.65
C ASP A 200 -5.90 3.09 -14.99
N GLY A 201 -6.63 3.01 -16.08
CA GLY A 201 -6.07 3.10 -17.43
C GLY A 201 -5.76 1.74 -18.07
N SER A 202 -4.48 1.44 -18.30
CA SER A 202 -4.07 0.37 -19.19
C SER A 202 -4.45 -1.05 -18.79
N TYR A 203 -4.83 -1.85 -19.77
CA TYR A 203 -5.01 -3.31 -19.62
C TYR A 203 -3.65 -4.00 -19.70
N HIS A 204 -3.22 -4.62 -18.61
CA HIS A 204 -1.94 -5.29 -18.51
C HIS A 204 -2.05 -6.65 -17.81
N GLY A 205 -1.07 -7.53 -18.00
CA GLY A 205 -1.07 -8.89 -17.44
C GLY A 205 -0.40 -9.03 -16.09
N TYR A 206 -0.32 -7.96 -15.29
CA TYR A 206 0.29 -8.00 -13.96
C TYR A 206 -0.77 -8.02 -12.86
N ALA A 207 -0.49 -8.71 -11.75
CA ALA A 207 -1.36 -8.73 -10.58
C ALA A 207 -1.43 -7.36 -9.91
N LEU A 208 -0.31 -6.65 -9.89
CA LEU A 208 -0.15 -5.25 -9.50
C LEU A 208 1.06 -4.63 -10.20
N THR A 209 1.08 -3.31 -10.23
CA THR A 209 2.26 -2.53 -10.61
C THR A 209 2.78 -1.72 -9.43
N TYR A 210 4.05 -1.31 -9.46
CA TYR A 210 4.69 -0.59 -8.36
C TYR A 210 5.67 0.46 -8.85
N ALA A 211 5.92 1.46 -8.01
CA ALA A 211 6.99 2.44 -8.24
C ALA A 211 7.71 2.78 -6.94
N THR A 212 8.90 3.34 -7.07
CA THR A 212 9.57 4.07 -5.99
C THR A 212 9.53 5.58 -6.28
N GLY A 213 10.25 6.41 -5.54
CA GLY A 213 10.35 7.84 -5.82
C GLY A 213 10.97 8.09 -7.20
N LEU A 214 10.26 8.78 -8.07
CA LEU A 214 10.69 9.05 -9.45
C LEU A 214 11.42 10.39 -9.60
N ASN A 215 11.45 11.21 -8.53
CA ASN A 215 12.07 12.52 -8.62
C ASN A 215 13.60 12.39 -8.78
N PRO A 216 14.23 13.07 -9.75
CA PRO A 216 15.67 12.99 -9.99
C PRO A 216 16.51 13.54 -8.83
N ASN A 217 15.91 14.31 -7.93
CA ASN A 217 16.56 14.82 -6.72
C ASN A 217 16.39 13.86 -5.51
N SER A 218 15.96 12.64 -5.72
CA SER A 218 15.86 11.65 -4.65
C SER A 218 17.26 11.16 -4.24
N PRO A 219 17.55 11.10 -2.92
CA PRO A 219 18.82 10.61 -2.39
C PRO A 219 19.08 9.11 -2.63
N PRO A 220 20.27 8.58 -2.28
CA PRO A 220 20.72 7.21 -2.56
C PRO A 220 19.80 6.06 -2.09
N ALA A 221 18.94 6.29 -1.07
CA ALA A 221 17.94 5.30 -0.67
C ALA A 221 17.04 4.88 -1.84
N ASN A 222 16.77 5.79 -2.77
CA ASN A 222 15.97 5.49 -3.95
C ASN A 222 16.67 4.53 -4.93
N ASP A 223 17.98 4.62 -5.07
CA ASP A 223 18.77 3.69 -5.90
C ASP A 223 18.75 2.28 -5.30
N TYR A 224 18.87 2.17 -3.97
CA TYR A 224 18.72 0.88 -3.28
C TYR A 224 17.34 0.25 -3.55
N MET A 225 16.27 1.05 -3.54
CA MET A 225 14.93 0.57 -3.87
C MET A 225 14.86 0.07 -5.30
N LYS A 226 15.31 0.87 -6.25
CA LYS A 226 15.21 0.61 -7.68
C LYS A 226 16.07 -0.57 -8.13
N ASP A 227 17.31 -0.64 -7.63
CA ASP A 227 18.31 -1.56 -8.18
C ASP A 227 18.41 -2.87 -7.39
N ARG A 228 17.89 -2.92 -6.15
CA ARG A 228 18.02 -4.10 -5.29
C ARG A 228 16.71 -4.56 -4.68
N PHE A 229 16.03 -3.69 -3.93
CA PHE A 229 14.87 -4.11 -3.13
C PHE A 229 13.68 -4.53 -4.00
N LEU A 230 13.24 -3.65 -4.90
CA LEU A 230 12.07 -3.94 -5.76
C LEU A 230 12.30 -5.07 -6.78
N PRO A 231 13.48 -5.21 -7.41
CA PRO A 231 13.78 -6.41 -8.20
C PRO A 231 13.69 -7.71 -7.40
N ALA A 232 14.17 -7.73 -6.15
CA ALA A 232 14.05 -8.90 -5.29
C ALA A 232 12.60 -9.20 -4.90
N ILE A 233 11.78 -8.18 -4.64
CA ILE A 233 10.33 -8.35 -4.40
C ILE A 233 9.64 -8.92 -5.65
N ARG A 234 9.92 -8.39 -6.84
CA ARG A 234 9.37 -8.90 -8.10
C ARG A 234 9.66 -10.39 -8.29
N ASP A 235 10.88 -10.79 -8.05
CA ASP A 235 11.30 -12.18 -8.15
C ASP A 235 10.59 -13.08 -7.10
N ARG A 236 10.41 -12.60 -5.86
CA ARG A 236 9.68 -13.31 -4.81
C ARG A 236 8.20 -13.47 -5.15
N MET A 237 7.53 -12.43 -5.61
CA MET A 237 6.13 -12.46 -6.03
C MET A 237 5.92 -13.50 -7.13
N LYS A 238 6.77 -13.51 -8.12
CA LYS A 238 6.71 -14.51 -9.19
C LYS A 238 6.93 -15.94 -8.70
N ARG A 239 8.00 -16.18 -7.92
CA ARG A 239 8.37 -17.55 -7.51
C ARG A 239 7.49 -18.14 -6.41
N ARG A 240 7.08 -17.31 -5.43
CA ARG A 240 6.36 -17.79 -4.25
C ARG A 240 4.84 -17.74 -4.40
N HIS A 241 4.35 -16.78 -5.18
CA HIS A 241 2.92 -16.51 -5.32
C HIS A 241 2.41 -16.70 -6.76
N GLN A 242 3.31 -16.95 -7.73
CA GLN A 242 2.95 -17.05 -9.16
C GLN A 242 2.28 -15.78 -9.68
N GLN A 243 2.58 -14.65 -9.07
CA GLN A 243 2.04 -13.33 -9.39
C GLN A 243 3.12 -12.50 -10.09
N GLU A 244 2.88 -12.19 -11.37
CA GLU A 244 3.73 -11.25 -12.11
C GLU A 244 3.38 -9.83 -11.66
N ILE A 245 4.41 -9.04 -11.33
CA ILE A 245 4.31 -7.61 -11.00
C ILE A 245 5.32 -6.81 -11.82
N PHE A 246 5.06 -5.53 -12.04
CA PHE A 246 5.93 -4.70 -12.88
C PHE A 246 6.00 -3.25 -12.41
N TRP A 247 6.88 -2.47 -13.03
CA TRP A 247 6.95 -1.04 -12.83
C TRP A 247 5.65 -0.35 -13.24
N TYR A 248 5.14 0.55 -12.39
CA TYR A 248 3.91 1.30 -12.67
C TYR A 248 4.05 2.17 -13.91
N GLY A 249 3.00 2.14 -14.72
CA GLY A 249 2.89 2.93 -15.92
C GLY A 249 1.63 2.61 -16.69
N ASN A 250 1.52 3.20 -17.87
CA ASN A 250 0.44 2.96 -18.82
C ASN A 250 1.00 2.82 -20.24
N PHE A 251 0.35 2.04 -21.08
CA PHE A 251 0.63 2.05 -22.50
C PHE A 251 0.26 3.41 -23.11
N ARG A 252 1.13 3.95 -23.95
CA ARG A 252 0.84 5.18 -24.71
C ARG A 252 -0.36 5.00 -25.64
N ASN A 253 -0.51 3.81 -26.19
CA ASN A 253 -1.65 3.41 -26.99
C ASN A 253 -2.03 1.98 -26.62
N GLN A 254 -3.30 1.76 -26.29
CA GLN A 254 -3.83 0.48 -25.83
C GLN A 254 -4.28 -0.43 -26.99
N GLU A 255 -4.34 0.10 -28.21
CA GLU A 255 -4.69 -0.71 -29.40
C GLU A 255 -3.67 -1.83 -29.60
N PRO A 256 -4.10 -3.09 -29.86
CA PRO A 256 -3.22 -4.26 -29.90
C PRO A 256 -2.01 -4.12 -30.83
N ASP A 257 -2.17 -3.45 -31.99
CA ASP A 257 -1.11 -3.24 -32.96
C ASP A 257 -0.19 -2.06 -32.61
N SER A 258 -0.54 -1.28 -31.61
CA SER A 258 0.15 -0.04 -31.21
C SER A 258 0.79 -0.12 -29.81
N LEU A 259 0.75 -1.27 -29.13
CA LEU A 259 1.33 -1.46 -27.80
C LEU A 259 2.84 -1.18 -27.76
N VAL A 260 3.53 -1.39 -28.88
CA VAL A 260 4.96 -1.09 -29.07
C VAL A 260 5.28 0.40 -29.02
N ALA A 261 4.26 1.29 -29.03
CA ALA A 261 4.46 2.74 -28.85
C ALA A 261 5.07 3.10 -27.50
N GLY A 262 4.98 2.20 -26.52
CA GLY A 262 5.70 2.27 -25.26
C GLY A 262 4.83 2.21 -24.02
N TRP A 263 5.51 1.99 -22.89
CA TRP A 263 4.98 2.00 -21.52
C TRP A 263 5.58 3.18 -20.78
N GLU A 264 4.74 4.07 -20.23
CA GLU A 264 5.18 5.29 -19.55
C GLU A 264 4.74 5.31 -18.11
N THR A 265 5.66 5.71 -17.23
CA THR A 265 5.39 5.94 -15.82
C THR A 265 4.72 7.30 -15.56
N TYR A 266 4.39 7.58 -14.28
CA TYR A 266 3.68 8.81 -13.89
C TYR A 266 4.64 9.99 -13.60
N ASP A 267 4.04 11.11 -13.23
CA ASP A 267 4.68 12.38 -12.92
C ASP A 267 5.61 12.30 -11.69
N ALA A 268 6.86 12.77 -11.82
CA ALA A 268 7.90 12.76 -10.78
C ALA A 268 7.76 13.87 -9.71
N ARG A 269 6.72 14.72 -9.77
CA ARG A 269 6.57 15.86 -8.86
C ARG A 269 6.26 15.42 -7.42
N PRO A 270 6.76 16.17 -6.39
CA PRO A 270 6.63 15.80 -4.98
C PRO A 270 5.22 15.97 -4.39
N ARG A 271 4.24 16.40 -5.18
CA ARG A 271 2.83 16.44 -4.74
C ARG A 271 2.23 15.06 -4.48
N PHE A 272 2.85 14.01 -5.03
CA PHE A 272 2.51 12.61 -4.78
C PHE A 272 3.27 12.08 -3.58
N GLY A 273 2.62 11.29 -2.73
CA GLY A 273 3.21 10.77 -1.49
C GLY A 273 4.53 10.05 -1.71
N THR A 274 4.57 9.08 -2.60
CA THR A 274 5.77 8.28 -2.90
C THR A 274 6.95 9.15 -3.35
N ASN A 275 6.73 10.13 -4.23
CA ASN A 275 7.78 11.04 -4.66
C ASN A 275 8.23 11.99 -3.55
N SER A 276 7.30 12.48 -2.72
CA SER A 276 7.62 13.32 -1.56
C SER A 276 8.54 12.62 -0.58
N PHE A 277 8.25 11.33 -0.29
CA PHE A 277 9.07 10.52 0.61
C PHE A 277 10.41 10.13 0.01
N GLY A 278 10.44 9.78 -1.28
CA GLY A 278 11.69 9.54 -1.99
C GLY A 278 12.64 10.74 -1.90
N MET A 279 12.14 11.96 -2.10
CA MET A 279 12.94 13.19 -1.97
C MET A 279 13.41 13.48 -0.54
N ARG A 280 12.76 12.94 0.47
CA ARG A 280 13.19 13.05 1.89
C ARG A 280 14.25 12.02 2.26
N GLY A 281 14.75 11.25 1.31
CA GLY A 281 15.75 10.21 1.57
C GLY A 281 15.20 8.98 2.28
N ARG A 282 13.89 8.76 2.20
CA ARG A 282 13.25 7.57 2.76
C ARG A 282 12.92 6.58 1.64
N LEU A 283 12.92 5.30 1.98
CA LEU A 283 12.49 4.24 1.07
C LEU A 283 10.99 4.43 0.82
N ALA A 284 10.58 4.41 -0.44
CA ALA A 284 9.18 4.65 -0.79
C ALA A 284 8.68 3.65 -1.81
N ILE A 285 7.45 3.17 -1.63
CA ILE A 285 6.73 2.30 -2.57
C ILE A 285 5.34 2.86 -2.82
N LEU A 286 5.00 3.00 -4.11
CA LEU A 286 3.66 3.02 -4.62
C LEU A 286 3.28 1.58 -4.99
N SER A 287 2.15 1.08 -4.52
CA SER A 287 1.56 -0.19 -4.93
C SER A 287 0.22 0.07 -5.61
N GLU A 288 0.04 -0.48 -6.81
CA GLU A 288 -1.13 -0.26 -7.64
C GLU A 288 -1.74 -1.62 -8.04
N GLY A 289 -2.77 -2.06 -7.29
CA GLY A 289 -3.51 -3.28 -7.60
C GLY A 289 -4.20 -3.17 -8.97
N TYR A 290 -4.22 -4.24 -9.76
CA TYR A 290 -4.79 -4.18 -11.12
C TYR A 290 -6.32 -4.10 -11.08
N SER A 291 -6.89 -2.95 -11.43
CA SER A 291 -8.33 -2.64 -11.32
C SER A 291 -9.26 -3.64 -11.99
N ASN A 292 -8.82 -4.26 -13.12
CA ASN A 292 -9.64 -5.22 -13.86
C ASN A 292 -9.64 -6.63 -13.25
N ASN A 293 -8.73 -6.93 -12.31
CA ASN A 293 -8.83 -8.16 -11.54
C ASN A 293 -10.03 -8.13 -10.58
N PRO A 294 -10.72 -9.26 -10.35
CA PRO A 294 -11.71 -9.37 -9.31
C PRO A 294 -11.19 -8.91 -7.95
N PHE A 295 -12.04 -8.27 -7.17
CA PHE A 295 -11.67 -7.66 -5.88
C PHE A 295 -10.91 -8.62 -4.94
N PRO A 296 -11.31 -9.89 -4.74
CA PRO A 296 -10.54 -10.83 -3.92
C PRO A 296 -9.11 -11.08 -4.42
N LEU A 297 -8.90 -11.12 -5.74
CA LEU A 297 -7.57 -11.31 -6.32
C LEU A 297 -6.68 -10.07 -6.13
N ARG A 298 -7.27 -8.86 -6.14
CA ARG A 298 -6.53 -7.64 -5.81
C ARG A 298 -6.10 -7.61 -4.35
N ILE A 299 -7.00 -8.02 -3.44
CA ILE A 299 -6.65 -8.16 -2.00
C ILE A 299 -5.49 -9.13 -1.83
N ASP A 300 -5.58 -10.32 -2.45
CA ASP A 300 -4.53 -11.35 -2.36
C ASP A 300 -3.18 -10.84 -2.89
N ALA A 301 -3.16 -10.20 -4.06
CA ALA A 301 -1.95 -9.65 -4.65
C ALA A 301 -1.31 -8.58 -3.74
N THR A 302 -2.11 -7.65 -3.21
CA THR A 302 -1.64 -6.59 -2.32
C THR A 302 -1.16 -7.15 -0.98
N TYR A 303 -1.86 -8.12 -0.41
CA TYR A 303 -1.45 -8.80 0.82
C TYR A 303 -0.12 -9.55 0.64
N ASN A 304 0.03 -10.33 -0.43
CA ASN A 304 1.26 -11.04 -0.74
C ASN A 304 2.43 -10.08 -0.97
N PHE A 305 2.20 -8.97 -1.66
CA PHE A 305 3.19 -7.91 -1.87
C PHE A 305 3.67 -7.30 -0.55
N LEU A 306 2.76 -6.93 0.33
CA LEU A 306 3.09 -6.42 1.67
C LEU A 306 3.85 -7.44 2.51
N ARG A 307 3.45 -8.71 2.49
CA ARG A 307 4.13 -9.81 3.18
C ARG A 307 5.58 -9.97 2.70
N GLU A 308 5.81 -9.92 1.39
CA GLU A 308 7.17 -10.02 0.85
C GLU A 308 8.01 -8.76 1.17
N ILE A 309 7.42 -7.57 1.15
CA ILE A 309 8.09 -6.34 1.58
C ILE A 309 8.56 -6.46 3.04
N LEU A 310 7.67 -6.84 3.96
CA LEU A 310 8.03 -6.97 5.36
C LEU A 310 9.07 -8.05 5.59
N SER A 311 8.93 -9.20 4.93
CA SER A 311 9.90 -10.29 5.02
C SER A 311 11.29 -9.85 4.55
N LEU A 312 11.37 -9.19 3.39
CA LEU A 312 12.64 -8.70 2.85
C LEU A 312 13.21 -7.55 3.69
N ALA A 313 12.37 -6.65 4.20
CA ALA A 313 12.80 -5.59 5.11
C ALA A 313 13.38 -6.14 6.42
N ALA A 314 12.79 -7.21 6.96
CA ALA A 314 13.32 -7.90 8.14
C ALA A 314 14.67 -8.57 7.86
N GLU A 315 14.81 -9.24 6.71
CA GLU A 315 16.05 -9.88 6.27
C GLU A 315 17.18 -8.88 5.98
N GLN A 316 16.83 -7.75 5.36
CA GLN A 316 17.78 -6.72 4.90
C GLN A 316 17.78 -5.46 5.78
N LYS A 317 17.37 -5.57 7.05
CA LYS A 317 17.25 -4.41 7.96
C LYS A 317 18.50 -3.56 8.07
N ILE A 318 19.70 -4.19 8.02
CA ILE A 318 20.98 -3.48 8.10
C ILE A 318 21.22 -2.67 6.83
N GLN A 319 21.03 -3.28 5.66
CA GLN A 319 21.19 -2.62 4.36
C GLN A 319 20.18 -1.48 4.18
N LEU A 320 18.94 -1.71 4.61
CA LEU A 320 17.87 -0.72 4.58
C LEU A 320 18.24 0.51 5.44
N LYS A 321 18.62 0.29 6.69
CA LYS A 321 19.07 1.38 7.59
C LYS A 321 20.32 2.08 7.05
N ALA A 322 21.25 1.35 6.43
CA ALA A 322 22.44 1.94 5.81
C ALA A 322 22.07 2.85 4.61
N ALA A 323 21.11 2.44 3.78
CA ALA A 323 20.63 3.25 2.66
C ALA A 323 19.96 4.55 3.11
N VAL A 324 19.13 4.49 4.16
CA VAL A 324 18.51 5.68 4.78
C VAL A 324 19.59 6.59 5.36
N LYS A 325 20.54 6.05 6.14
CA LYS A 325 21.64 6.83 6.71
C LYS A 325 22.51 7.49 5.64
N ALA A 326 22.76 6.81 4.53
CA ALA A 326 23.49 7.39 3.41
C ALA A 326 22.72 8.57 2.78
N SER A 327 21.39 8.48 2.75
CA SER A 327 20.52 9.56 2.28
C SER A 327 20.50 10.75 3.23
N ASP A 328 20.52 10.53 4.54
CA ASP A 328 20.60 11.61 5.54
C ASP A 328 21.92 12.39 5.44
N ALA A 329 22.99 11.72 5.01
CA ALA A 329 24.31 12.35 4.79
C ALA A 329 24.50 12.88 3.37
N TRP A 330 23.51 12.76 2.49
CA TRP A 330 23.62 13.17 1.10
C TRP A 330 23.41 14.68 0.93
N HIS A 331 24.41 15.35 0.39
CA HIS A 331 24.41 16.79 0.12
C HIS A 331 24.87 17.02 -1.32
N PRO A 332 23.93 17.10 -2.29
CA PRO A 332 24.30 17.29 -3.69
C PRO A 332 24.78 18.72 -3.96
N ASP A 333 25.78 18.87 -4.82
CA ASP A 333 26.29 20.17 -5.28
C ASP A 333 25.30 20.90 -6.21
N SER A 334 24.35 20.15 -6.80
CA SER A 334 23.33 20.68 -7.71
C SER A 334 22.04 19.88 -7.65
N LEU A 335 20.94 20.56 -7.95
CA LEU A 335 19.61 19.96 -8.03
C LEU A 335 19.01 20.15 -9.43
N ALA A 336 18.28 19.15 -9.90
CA ALA A 336 17.52 19.23 -11.14
C ALA A 336 16.32 20.18 -10.95
N VAL A 337 16.27 21.26 -11.71
CA VAL A 337 15.14 22.22 -11.74
C VAL A 337 14.02 21.73 -12.67
N ARG A 338 14.41 21.00 -13.73
CA ARG A 338 13.51 20.36 -14.68
C ARG A 338 13.98 18.95 -14.93
N SER A 339 13.02 18.06 -15.13
CA SER A 339 13.26 16.67 -15.58
C SER A 339 12.40 16.38 -16.79
N VAL A 340 12.92 15.53 -17.66
CA VAL A 340 12.22 14.89 -18.76
C VAL A 340 12.41 13.40 -18.62
N TYR A 341 11.59 12.60 -19.28
CA TYR A 341 11.83 11.17 -19.32
C TYR A 341 13.22 10.88 -19.91
N ALA A 342 13.91 9.91 -19.31
CA ALA A 342 15.15 9.38 -19.86
C ALA A 342 14.89 8.71 -21.23
N ALA A 343 15.96 8.41 -21.95
CA ALA A 343 15.84 7.61 -23.16
C ALA A 343 15.11 6.28 -22.84
N PRO A 344 14.19 5.84 -23.70
CA PRO A 344 13.46 4.60 -23.49
C PRO A 344 14.40 3.40 -23.49
N VAL A 345 14.10 2.42 -22.66
CA VAL A 345 14.75 1.11 -22.66
C VAL A 345 13.79 0.08 -23.22
N VAL A 346 14.32 -0.91 -23.93
CA VAL A 346 13.50 -2.02 -24.44
C VAL A 346 13.38 -3.09 -23.38
N GLN A 347 12.14 -3.41 -23.01
CA GLN A 347 11.81 -4.46 -22.04
C GLN A 347 10.54 -5.19 -22.48
N ASP A 348 10.43 -6.46 -22.08
CA ASP A 348 9.18 -7.21 -22.24
C ASP A 348 8.12 -6.68 -21.27
N VAL A 349 6.99 -6.23 -21.81
CA VAL A 349 5.80 -5.82 -21.04
C VAL A 349 4.66 -6.76 -21.35
N ILE A 350 3.94 -7.21 -20.33
CA ILE A 350 2.79 -8.10 -20.49
C ILE A 350 1.53 -7.24 -20.65
N ALA A 351 0.97 -7.23 -21.84
CA ALA A 351 -0.32 -6.60 -22.12
C ALA A 351 -1.45 -7.63 -22.01
N GLU A 352 -2.61 -7.14 -21.62
CA GLU A 352 -3.87 -7.87 -21.74
C GLU A 352 -4.57 -7.40 -23.04
N ILE A 353 -4.86 -8.33 -23.93
CA ILE A 353 -5.52 -8.06 -25.21
C ILE A 353 -6.89 -8.73 -25.15
N THR A 354 -7.94 -7.94 -25.27
CA THR A 354 -9.29 -8.44 -25.52
C THR A 354 -9.38 -8.91 -26.96
N ALA A 355 -9.54 -10.21 -27.18
CA ALA A 355 -9.97 -10.70 -28.50
C ALA A 355 -11.50 -10.52 -28.56
N PRO A 356 -12.06 -9.92 -29.62
CA PRO A 356 -13.49 -9.97 -29.83
C PRO A 356 -13.94 -11.42 -29.94
N ASP A 357 -14.96 -11.82 -29.22
CA ASP A 357 -15.62 -13.10 -29.40
C ASP A 357 -16.31 -13.12 -30.77
N SER A 358 -16.48 -14.33 -31.32
CA SER A 358 -17.11 -14.55 -32.62
C SER A 358 -18.57 -14.04 -32.71
N ASP A 359 -19.17 -13.67 -31.58
CA ASP A 359 -20.54 -13.11 -31.46
C ASP A 359 -20.55 -11.62 -31.10
N GLY A 360 -19.35 -10.96 -31.05
CA GLY A 360 -19.25 -9.53 -30.70
C GLY A 360 -19.38 -9.24 -29.21
N SER A 361 -19.49 -10.23 -28.34
CA SER A 361 -19.40 -10.05 -26.89
C SER A 361 -17.95 -9.89 -26.45
N SER A 362 -17.70 -8.99 -25.51
CA SER A 362 -16.34 -8.77 -24.94
C SER A 362 -15.97 -9.92 -24.00
N GLY A 363 -15.43 -10.98 -24.56
CA GLY A 363 -14.94 -12.16 -23.83
C GLY A 363 -13.42 -12.14 -23.67
N PHE A 364 -13.00 -12.65 -22.60
CA PHE A 364 -11.70 -12.77 -21.95
C PHE A 364 -10.39 -12.62 -22.77
N SER A 365 -9.52 -11.87 -22.15
CA SER A 365 -8.18 -11.46 -22.55
C SER A 365 -7.19 -12.61 -22.77
N ARG A 366 -6.45 -12.57 -23.88
CA ARG A 366 -5.19 -13.31 -24.03
C ARG A 366 -4.01 -12.46 -23.59
N ARG A 367 -3.19 -12.96 -22.67
CA ARG A 367 -1.93 -12.31 -22.28
C ARG A 367 -0.92 -12.45 -23.43
N LYS A 368 -0.40 -11.33 -23.95
CA LYS A 368 0.66 -11.28 -24.93
C LYS A 368 1.86 -10.54 -24.34
N ARG A 369 3.06 -11.11 -24.49
CA ARG A 369 4.30 -10.37 -24.25
C ARG A 369 4.60 -9.51 -25.47
N THR A 370 4.84 -8.24 -25.29
CA THR A 370 5.27 -7.30 -26.34
C THR A 370 6.61 -6.73 -25.97
#